data_ce54a3573785c23f96c4e618dcc5e1e5
#
_entry.id   ce54a3573785c23f96c4e618dcc5e1e5
#
_cell.length_a   1.000
_cell.length_b   1.000
_cell.length_c   1.000
_cell.angle_alpha   90.00
_cell.angle_beta   90.00
_cell.angle_gamma   90.00
#
_symmetry.space_group_name_H-M   'P 1'
#
loop_
_entity.id
_entity.type
_entity.pdbx_description
1 polymer ?
#
loop_
_entity_poly.entity_id
_entity_poly.type
_entity_poly.pdbx_seq_one_letter_code
_entity_poly.pdbx_strand_id
1 'polypeptide(L)'
;MTVLEDRIEMADDNAQHLDQWFELIERMVPEGYKVEVVEGAVHMVPQRDTHWEITRRIIHALEDRFGRDINVKTDVRIDFPGFENGFCPDVMKLRDDAERDPERGWRHEDVEFVAEVISRGTGMNDYGPKKAAYADAGVPVYLIADPYQGRCHLFTDPKDGEYRTDSRFDFGERMDLTHTLLDLTLDTATFPRD
;
A
#
# COMPACT_ATOMS: atom_id res chain seq x y z
N MET A 1 -13.03 12.70 30.27
CA MET A 1 -12.54 12.44 28.92
C MET A 1 -11.77 11.12 29.00
N THR A 2 -12.15 10.15 28.22
CA THR A 2 -11.50 8.83 28.22
C THR A 2 -10.42 8.79 27.13
N VAL A 3 -9.41 7.95 27.29
CA VAL A 3 -8.32 7.76 26.28
C VAL A 3 -8.87 7.45 24.88
N LEU A 4 -10.08 6.93 24.79
CA LEU A 4 -10.77 6.64 23.53
C LEU A 4 -11.27 7.92 22.84
N GLU A 5 -11.79 8.88 23.60
CA GLU A 5 -12.26 10.17 23.08
C GLU A 5 -11.10 11.01 22.57
N ASP A 6 -9.97 11.03 23.29
CA ASP A 6 -8.75 11.72 22.86
C ASP A 6 -8.17 11.13 21.56
N ARG A 7 -8.26 9.80 21.37
CA ARG A 7 -7.83 9.13 20.12
C ARG A 7 -8.73 9.46 18.94
N ILE A 8 -10.04 9.58 19.16
CA ILE A 8 -11.02 9.93 18.11
C ILE A 8 -10.82 11.39 17.69
N GLU A 9 -10.67 12.31 18.63
CA GLU A 9 -10.41 13.73 18.32
C GLU A 9 -9.09 13.91 17.55
N MET A 10 -8.00 13.24 17.94
CA MET A 10 -6.73 13.27 17.23
C MET A 10 -6.81 12.66 15.81
N ALA A 11 -7.60 11.62 15.62
CA ALA A 11 -7.80 11.02 14.31
C ALA A 11 -8.60 11.94 13.36
N ASP A 12 -9.61 12.62 13.88
CA ASP A 12 -10.40 13.58 13.10
C ASP A 12 -9.58 14.84 12.74
N ASP A 13 -8.72 15.34 13.64
CA ASP A 13 -7.80 16.44 13.37
C ASP A 13 -6.76 16.05 12.28
N ASN A 14 -6.20 14.85 12.34
CA ASN A 14 -5.28 14.33 11.33
C ASN A 14 -5.96 14.20 9.96
N ALA A 15 -7.17 13.68 9.90
CA ALA A 15 -7.91 13.54 8.64
C ALA A 15 -8.18 14.91 7.99
N GLN A 16 -8.60 15.91 8.77
CA GLN A 16 -8.81 17.29 8.27
C GLN A 16 -7.52 17.94 7.78
N HIS A 17 -6.40 17.72 8.45
CA HIS A 17 -5.08 18.18 8.01
C HIS A 17 -4.65 17.51 6.71
N LEU A 18 -4.81 16.20 6.59
CA LEU A 18 -4.51 15.45 5.36
C LEU A 18 -5.34 15.94 4.18
N ASP A 19 -6.64 16.21 4.38
CA ASP A 19 -7.50 16.72 3.32
C ASP A 19 -7.04 18.11 2.82
N GLN A 20 -6.66 18.99 3.73
CA GLN A 20 -6.10 20.30 3.38
C GLN A 20 -4.77 20.16 2.60
N TRP A 21 -3.90 19.23 3.00
CA TRP A 21 -2.67 18.94 2.29
C TRP A 21 -2.95 18.43 0.87
N PHE A 22 -3.83 17.45 0.71
CA PHE A 22 -4.15 16.91 -0.61
C PHE A 22 -4.83 17.94 -1.51
N GLU A 23 -5.75 18.76 -1.01
CA GLU A 23 -6.35 19.87 -1.77
C GLU A 23 -5.33 20.91 -2.25
N LEU A 24 -4.34 21.23 -1.41
CA LEU A 24 -3.27 22.16 -1.77
C LEU A 24 -2.36 21.57 -2.83
N ILE A 25 -1.99 20.29 -2.66
CA ILE A 25 -1.05 19.58 -3.51
C ILE A 25 -1.66 19.34 -4.89
N GLU A 26 -2.92 18.92 -4.99
CA GLU A 26 -3.62 18.72 -6.27
C GLU A 26 -3.59 19.95 -7.17
N ARG A 27 -3.54 21.16 -6.58
CA ARG A 27 -3.41 22.43 -7.34
C ARG A 27 -1.99 22.71 -7.81
N MET A 28 -0.99 22.09 -7.24
CA MET A 28 0.44 22.39 -7.46
C MET A 28 1.18 21.33 -8.24
N VAL A 29 0.69 20.09 -8.21
CA VAL A 29 1.37 18.94 -8.82
C VAL A 29 0.93 18.77 -10.28
N PRO A 30 1.87 18.64 -11.22
CA PRO A 30 1.55 18.31 -12.60
C PRO A 30 0.86 16.95 -12.71
N GLU A 31 -0.04 16.81 -13.69
CA GLU A 31 -0.64 15.51 -14.04
C GLU A 31 0.45 14.45 -14.29
N GLY A 32 0.20 13.19 -13.83
CA GLY A 32 1.12 12.08 -14.00
C GLY A 32 2.08 11.83 -12.84
N TYR A 33 1.93 12.55 -11.73
CA TYR A 33 2.65 12.25 -10.49
C TYR A 33 1.70 11.67 -9.44
N LYS A 34 2.13 10.58 -8.81
CA LYS A 34 1.52 10.07 -7.57
C LYS A 34 1.98 10.92 -6.40
N VAL A 35 1.06 11.30 -5.53
CA VAL A 35 1.35 12.06 -4.32
C VAL A 35 0.93 11.28 -3.10
N GLU A 36 1.81 11.24 -2.12
CA GLU A 36 1.57 10.60 -0.82
C GLU A 36 2.05 11.52 0.29
N VAL A 37 1.43 11.42 1.45
CA VAL A 37 1.90 12.04 2.68
C VAL A 37 2.34 10.93 3.62
N VAL A 38 3.60 10.95 4.03
CA VAL A 38 4.20 9.95 4.92
C VAL A 38 4.80 10.68 6.12
N GLU A 39 4.28 10.43 7.31
CA GLU A 39 4.68 11.14 8.54
C GLU A 39 4.70 12.67 8.38
N GLY A 40 3.66 13.22 7.72
CA GLY A 40 3.52 14.64 7.45
C GLY A 40 4.41 15.20 6.33
N ALA A 41 5.23 14.38 5.69
CA ALA A 41 6.07 14.79 4.56
C ALA A 41 5.42 14.41 3.22
N VAL A 42 5.34 15.38 2.31
CA VAL A 42 4.79 15.18 0.96
C VAL A 42 5.83 14.54 0.05
N HIS A 43 5.47 13.44 -0.58
CA HIS A 43 6.28 12.75 -1.57
C HIS A 43 5.60 12.74 -2.93
N MET A 44 6.37 13.02 -3.98
CA MET A 44 5.90 12.96 -5.37
C MET A 44 6.72 11.92 -6.12
N VAL A 45 6.05 10.95 -6.72
CA VAL A 45 6.70 9.84 -7.42
C VAL A 45 6.26 9.84 -8.88
N PRO A 46 7.19 9.97 -9.86
CA PRO A 46 6.85 9.82 -11.26
C PRO A 46 6.59 8.34 -11.57
N GLN A 47 5.54 8.07 -12.29
CA GLN A 47 5.23 6.73 -12.78
C GLN A 47 6.25 6.30 -13.86
N ARG A 48 6.76 5.07 -13.77
CA ARG A 48 7.73 4.48 -14.72
C ARG A 48 7.19 3.19 -15.34
N ASP A 49 7.69 2.86 -16.51
CA ASP A 49 7.27 1.66 -17.24
C ASP A 49 7.54 0.36 -16.45
N THR A 50 8.75 0.20 -15.89
CA THR A 50 9.12 -0.92 -15.02
C THR A 50 8.15 -1.09 -13.86
N HIS A 51 7.80 0.02 -13.21
CA HIS A 51 6.87 0.06 -12.10
C HIS A 51 5.47 -0.43 -12.52
N TRP A 52 4.93 0.14 -13.62
CA TRP A 52 3.64 -0.27 -14.18
C TRP A 52 3.61 -1.75 -14.58
N GLU A 53 4.67 -2.24 -15.20
CA GLU A 53 4.75 -3.64 -15.62
C GLU A 53 4.70 -4.63 -14.46
N ILE A 54 5.32 -4.31 -13.31
CA ILE A 54 5.22 -5.14 -12.09
C ILE A 54 3.83 -5.03 -11.49
N THR A 55 3.32 -3.80 -11.29
CA THR A 55 1.98 -3.53 -10.76
C THR A 55 0.91 -4.32 -11.52
N ARG A 56 0.94 -4.24 -12.86
CA ARG A 56 -0.01 -4.94 -13.73
C ARG A 56 0.04 -6.46 -13.55
N ARG A 57 1.23 -7.06 -13.38
CA ARG A 57 1.36 -8.51 -13.17
C ARG A 57 0.82 -8.95 -11.82
N ILE A 58 0.99 -8.14 -10.78
CA ILE A 58 0.40 -8.40 -9.48
C ILE A 58 -1.13 -8.37 -9.58
N ILE A 59 -1.69 -7.35 -10.24
CA ILE A 59 -3.14 -7.24 -10.46
C ILE A 59 -3.67 -8.46 -11.22
N HIS A 60 -3.01 -8.88 -12.31
CA HIS A 60 -3.44 -10.05 -13.08
C HIS A 60 -3.44 -11.34 -12.23
N ALA A 61 -2.44 -11.54 -11.36
CA ALA A 61 -2.42 -12.69 -10.47
C ALA A 61 -3.59 -12.68 -9.47
N LEU A 62 -3.97 -11.50 -8.98
CA LEU A 62 -5.16 -11.33 -8.14
C LEU A 62 -6.45 -11.58 -8.92
N GLU A 63 -6.58 -11.05 -10.14
CA GLU A 63 -7.73 -11.26 -11.02
C GLU A 63 -7.89 -12.74 -11.43
N ASP A 64 -6.79 -13.43 -11.71
CA ASP A 64 -6.79 -14.86 -12.05
C ASP A 64 -7.29 -15.71 -10.86
N ARG A 65 -7.00 -15.30 -9.62
CA ARG A 65 -7.44 -16.01 -8.42
C ARG A 65 -8.85 -15.69 -7.98
N PHE A 66 -9.24 -14.41 -8.02
CA PHE A 66 -10.50 -13.93 -7.43
C PHE A 66 -11.54 -13.50 -8.47
N GLY A 67 -11.15 -13.43 -9.74
CA GLY A 67 -12.01 -12.91 -10.81
C GLY A 67 -11.82 -11.41 -11.04
N ARG A 68 -12.33 -10.94 -12.19
CA ARG A 68 -12.12 -9.55 -12.65
C ARG A 68 -12.89 -8.48 -11.87
N ASP A 69 -13.92 -8.90 -11.15
CA ASP A 69 -14.74 -8.00 -10.34
C ASP A 69 -14.19 -7.80 -8.92
N ILE A 70 -12.99 -8.29 -8.67
CA ILE A 70 -12.27 -8.14 -7.40
C ILE A 70 -12.13 -6.66 -7.02
N ASN A 71 -12.27 -6.36 -5.72
CA ASN A 71 -12.14 -5.00 -5.19
C ASN A 71 -10.65 -4.58 -5.05
N VAL A 72 -9.98 -4.38 -6.19
CA VAL A 72 -8.60 -3.88 -6.27
C VAL A 72 -8.59 -2.39 -6.63
N LYS A 73 -7.70 -1.64 -6.00
CA LYS A 73 -7.42 -0.23 -6.27
C LYS A 73 -5.94 -0.03 -6.54
N THR A 74 -5.61 0.97 -7.34
CA THR A 74 -4.24 1.43 -7.63
C THR A 74 -4.19 2.94 -7.49
N ASP A 75 -3.15 3.46 -6.85
CA ASP A 75 -2.92 4.90 -6.70
C ASP A 75 -4.11 5.67 -6.08
N VAL A 76 -4.93 5.00 -5.29
CA VAL A 76 -6.06 5.61 -4.57
C VAL A 76 -5.63 5.89 -3.14
N ARG A 77 -5.83 7.14 -2.71
CA ARG A 77 -5.55 7.55 -1.33
C ARG A 77 -6.36 6.75 -0.33
N ILE A 78 -5.67 6.34 0.71
CA ILE A 78 -6.24 5.79 1.94
C ILE A 78 -5.42 6.29 3.13
N ASP A 79 -6.10 6.64 4.21
CA ASP A 79 -5.46 7.16 5.40
C ASP A 79 -5.16 6.02 6.37
N PHE A 80 -3.89 5.94 6.81
CA PHE A 80 -3.39 4.90 7.69
C PHE A 80 -3.10 5.45 9.10
N PRO A 81 -3.03 4.58 10.13
CA PRO A 81 -2.63 4.99 11.48
C PRO A 81 -1.29 5.72 11.52
N GLY A 82 -1.13 6.58 12.51
CA GLY A 82 0.07 7.38 12.72
C GLY A 82 -0.14 8.86 12.43
N PHE A 83 0.95 9.62 12.39
CA PHE A 83 0.90 11.06 12.17
C PHE A 83 0.84 11.37 10.68
N GLU A 84 -0.28 11.93 10.21
CA GLU A 84 -0.46 12.41 8.83
C GLU A 84 0.02 11.39 7.77
N ASN A 85 -0.58 10.19 7.78
CA ASN A 85 -0.27 9.11 6.83
C ASN A 85 -1.40 8.95 5.80
N GLY A 86 -1.28 9.61 4.67
CA GLY A 86 -2.15 9.46 3.49
C GLY A 86 -1.38 8.81 2.35
N PHE A 87 -1.54 7.49 2.16
CA PHE A 87 -0.82 6.74 1.14
C PHE A 87 -1.69 6.43 -0.07
N CYS A 88 -1.04 6.23 -1.21
CA CYS A 88 -1.66 5.78 -2.45
C CYS A 88 -0.96 4.49 -2.91
N PRO A 89 -1.30 3.32 -2.34
CA PRO A 89 -0.60 2.08 -2.65
C PRO A 89 -0.64 1.74 -4.14
N ASP A 90 0.45 1.16 -4.67
CA ASP A 90 0.53 0.77 -6.07
C ASP A 90 -0.49 -0.32 -6.43
N VAL A 91 -0.70 -1.27 -5.50
CA VAL A 91 -1.81 -2.22 -5.54
C VAL A 91 -2.38 -2.38 -4.14
N MET A 92 -3.69 -2.27 -4.02
CA MET A 92 -4.40 -2.51 -2.77
C MET A 92 -5.63 -3.38 -3.05
N LYS A 93 -5.72 -4.55 -2.38
CA LYS A 93 -6.94 -5.35 -2.37
C LYS A 93 -7.72 -5.05 -1.10
N LEU A 94 -8.97 -4.68 -1.29
CA LEU A 94 -9.94 -4.52 -0.21
C LEU A 94 -10.77 -5.79 -0.04
N ARG A 95 -11.41 -5.94 1.11
CA ARG A 95 -12.45 -6.97 1.32
C ARG A 95 -13.55 -6.81 0.27
N ASP A 96 -14.19 -7.93 -0.06
CA ASP A 96 -15.24 -7.93 -1.10
C ASP A 96 -16.48 -7.14 -0.67
N ASP A 97 -16.74 -7.04 0.64
CA ASP A 97 -17.84 -6.28 1.24
C ASP A 97 -17.47 -4.85 1.66
N ALA A 98 -16.26 -4.38 1.30
CA ALA A 98 -15.82 -3.03 1.62
C ALA A 98 -16.65 -2.00 0.85
N GLU A 99 -17.15 -1.00 1.57
CA GLU A 99 -17.90 0.13 1.02
C GLU A 99 -17.12 1.43 1.18
N ARG A 100 -17.11 2.22 0.11
CA ARG A 100 -16.46 3.53 0.15
C ARG A 100 -17.35 4.54 0.87
N ASP A 101 -16.85 5.11 1.96
CA ASP A 101 -17.50 6.24 2.62
C ASP A 101 -17.47 7.47 1.68
N PRO A 102 -18.61 8.17 1.48
CA PRO A 102 -18.69 9.33 0.60
C PRO A 102 -17.79 10.51 1.03
N GLU A 103 -17.57 10.67 2.34
CA GLU A 103 -16.81 11.78 2.93
C GLU A 103 -15.35 11.39 3.23
N ARG A 104 -15.14 10.18 3.75
CA ARG A 104 -13.83 9.71 4.25
C ARG A 104 -13.07 8.81 3.29
N GLY A 105 -13.68 8.35 2.19
CA GLY A 105 -13.04 7.45 1.23
C GLY A 105 -13.04 5.99 1.67
N TRP A 106 -11.99 5.24 1.34
CA TRP A 106 -11.81 3.85 1.74
C TRP A 106 -11.17 3.77 3.13
N ARG A 107 -11.51 2.72 3.87
CA ARG A 107 -11.04 2.51 5.24
C ARG A 107 -9.87 1.54 5.24
N HIS A 108 -8.83 1.83 6.04
CA HIS A 108 -7.67 0.94 6.16
C HIS A 108 -8.00 -0.42 6.80
N GLU A 109 -9.06 -0.49 7.63
CA GLU A 109 -9.52 -1.75 8.22
C GLU A 109 -10.10 -2.74 7.20
N ASP A 110 -10.43 -2.27 6.01
CA ASP A 110 -10.92 -3.10 4.92
C ASP A 110 -9.81 -3.61 3.99
N VAL A 111 -8.55 -3.21 4.25
CA VAL A 111 -7.39 -3.60 3.42
C VAL A 111 -6.91 -5.00 3.79
N GLU A 112 -6.92 -5.91 2.83
CA GLU A 112 -6.43 -7.28 2.97
C GLU A 112 -5.02 -7.49 2.43
N PHE A 113 -4.62 -6.69 1.45
CA PHE A 113 -3.33 -6.79 0.80
C PHE A 113 -2.87 -5.43 0.27
N VAL A 114 -1.58 -5.16 0.44
CA VAL A 114 -0.91 -4.03 -0.20
C VAL A 114 0.33 -4.53 -0.92
N ALA A 115 0.59 -4.02 -2.12
CA ALA A 115 1.88 -4.14 -2.77
C ALA A 115 2.42 -2.77 -3.16
N GLU A 116 3.72 -2.58 -2.93
CA GLU A 116 4.48 -1.40 -3.34
C GLU A 116 5.63 -1.82 -4.26
N VAL A 117 5.80 -1.10 -5.34
CA VAL A 117 6.93 -1.28 -6.25
C VAL A 117 7.92 -0.16 -6.00
N ILE A 118 9.14 -0.50 -5.61
CA ILE A 118 10.14 0.48 -5.18
C ILE A 118 10.47 1.46 -6.29
N SER A 119 10.38 2.75 -5.96
CA SER A 119 10.85 3.87 -6.77
C SER A 119 12.18 4.41 -6.26
N ARG A 120 13.03 4.88 -7.18
CA ARG A 120 14.31 5.49 -6.82
C ARG A 120 14.07 6.78 -6.02
N GLY A 121 14.60 6.83 -4.80
CA GLY A 121 14.53 8.00 -3.92
C GLY A 121 13.45 7.96 -2.85
N THR A 122 12.42 7.13 -2.97
CA THR A 122 11.35 6.98 -1.97
C THR A 122 11.27 5.59 -1.34
N GLY A 123 12.04 4.63 -1.82
CA GLY A 123 11.99 3.23 -1.35
C GLY A 123 12.20 3.06 0.16
N MET A 124 12.92 3.98 0.82
CA MET A 124 13.06 3.93 2.29
C MET A 124 11.72 4.12 3.01
N ASN A 125 10.74 4.82 2.40
CA ASN A 125 9.41 4.95 2.98
C ASN A 125 8.68 3.60 3.01
N ASP A 126 8.79 2.83 1.92
CA ASP A 126 8.13 1.52 1.78
C ASP A 126 8.73 0.48 2.73
N TYR A 127 10.06 0.48 2.90
CA TYR A 127 10.76 -0.40 3.86
C TYR A 127 10.63 0.04 5.32
N GLY A 128 10.31 1.29 5.58
CA GLY A 128 10.28 1.92 6.91
C GLY A 128 8.87 2.34 7.34
N PRO A 129 8.57 3.66 7.30
CA PRO A 129 7.34 4.21 7.90
C PRO A 129 6.05 3.63 7.30
N LYS A 130 5.95 3.42 5.98
CA LYS A 130 4.76 2.81 5.37
C LYS A 130 4.57 1.37 5.84
N LYS A 131 5.64 0.56 5.90
CA LYS A 131 5.60 -0.80 6.43
C LYS A 131 5.09 -0.82 7.88
N ALA A 132 5.56 0.10 8.72
CA ALA A 132 5.12 0.20 10.11
C ALA A 132 3.63 0.59 10.20
N ALA A 133 3.20 1.56 9.41
CA ALA A 133 1.80 2.00 9.36
C ALA A 133 0.87 0.88 8.85
N TYR A 134 1.27 0.11 7.83
CA TYR A 134 0.51 -1.06 7.36
C TYR A 134 0.41 -2.14 8.43
N ALA A 135 1.49 -2.40 9.17
CA ALA A 135 1.48 -3.37 10.27
C ALA A 135 0.60 -2.89 11.44
N ASP A 136 0.61 -1.60 11.79
CA ASP A 136 -0.23 -1.01 12.84
C ASP A 136 -1.72 -1.01 12.44
N ALA A 137 -2.01 -0.80 11.16
CA ALA A 137 -3.35 -0.95 10.58
C ALA A 137 -3.83 -2.41 10.54
N GLY A 138 -2.96 -3.38 10.79
CA GLY A 138 -3.28 -4.80 10.73
C GLY A 138 -3.43 -5.36 9.33
N VAL A 139 -2.85 -4.72 8.29
CA VAL A 139 -2.87 -5.22 6.91
C VAL A 139 -2.22 -6.62 6.86
N PRO A 140 -2.97 -7.69 6.56
CA PRO A 140 -2.49 -9.06 6.76
C PRO A 140 -1.30 -9.45 5.87
N VAL A 141 -1.23 -8.88 4.65
CA VAL A 141 -0.20 -9.20 3.66
C VAL A 141 0.34 -7.94 3.03
N TYR A 142 1.64 -7.70 3.18
CA TYR A 142 2.35 -6.60 2.55
C TYR A 142 3.48 -7.12 1.67
N LEU A 143 3.50 -6.70 0.41
CA LEU A 143 4.49 -7.09 -0.60
C LEU A 143 5.29 -5.87 -1.03
N ILE A 144 6.62 -5.94 -0.97
CA ILE A 144 7.51 -5.03 -1.66
C ILE A 144 8.11 -5.74 -2.86
N ALA A 145 8.00 -5.16 -4.04
CA ALA A 145 8.73 -5.55 -5.23
C ALA A 145 9.83 -4.52 -5.54
N ASP A 146 11.09 -4.90 -5.43
CA ASP A 146 12.23 -4.02 -5.64
C ASP A 146 12.95 -4.35 -6.95
N PRO A 147 12.68 -3.60 -8.05
CA PRO A 147 13.31 -3.84 -9.35
C PRO A 147 14.80 -3.51 -9.38
N TYR A 148 15.30 -2.67 -8.46
CA TYR A 148 16.72 -2.32 -8.36
C TYR A 148 17.55 -3.44 -7.76
N GLN A 149 16.99 -4.14 -6.77
CA GLN A 149 17.61 -5.34 -6.18
C GLN A 149 17.21 -6.61 -6.93
N GLY A 150 16.13 -6.58 -7.72
CA GLY A 150 15.53 -7.74 -8.38
C GLY A 150 14.98 -8.74 -7.36
N ARG A 151 14.29 -8.23 -6.34
CA ARG A 151 13.83 -9.03 -5.21
C ARG A 151 12.46 -8.57 -4.71
N CYS A 152 11.68 -9.54 -4.22
CA CYS A 152 10.46 -9.30 -3.47
C CYS A 152 10.66 -9.58 -1.98
N HIS A 153 9.98 -8.80 -1.14
CA HIS A 153 9.80 -9.07 0.28
C HIS A 153 8.32 -9.25 0.57
N LEU A 154 7.97 -10.36 1.19
CA LEU A 154 6.62 -10.67 1.63
C LEU A 154 6.57 -10.59 3.15
N PHE A 155 5.80 -9.64 3.66
CA PHE A 155 5.59 -9.42 5.08
C PHE A 155 4.20 -9.93 5.46
N THR A 156 4.15 -10.74 6.53
CA THR A 156 2.90 -11.31 7.07
C THR A 156 2.90 -11.33 8.59
N ASP A 157 1.77 -11.67 9.20
CA ASP A 157 1.59 -11.72 10.64
C ASP A 157 1.87 -10.35 11.33
N PRO A 158 1.07 -9.30 10.98
CA PRO A 158 1.19 -7.99 11.61
C PRO A 158 0.81 -8.05 13.09
N LYS A 159 1.67 -7.51 13.96
CA LYS A 159 1.42 -7.45 15.39
C LYS A 159 2.24 -6.34 16.04
N ASP A 160 1.60 -5.53 16.87
CA ASP A 160 2.23 -4.44 17.63
C ASP A 160 3.04 -3.49 16.72
N GLY A 161 2.49 -3.11 15.54
CA GLY A 161 3.12 -2.21 14.58
C GLY A 161 4.29 -2.82 13.77
N GLU A 162 4.47 -4.14 13.83
CA GLU A 162 5.52 -4.85 13.09
C GLU A 162 4.99 -6.12 12.40
N TYR A 163 5.57 -6.46 11.26
CA TYR A 163 5.36 -7.78 10.66
C TYR A 163 6.33 -8.79 11.29
N ARG A 164 5.81 -9.91 11.76
CA ARG A 164 6.60 -10.98 12.41
C ARG A 164 7.31 -11.88 11.40
N THR A 165 6.85 -11.90 10.15
CA THR A 165 7.44 -12.70 9.08
C THR A 165 7.92 -11.79 7.95
N ASP A 166 9.16 -12.00 7.48
CA ASP A 166 9.77 -11.41 6.28
C ASP A 166 10.31 -12.56 5.43
N SER A 167 9.61 -12.91 4.36
CA SER A 167 10.04 -13.90 3.37
C SER A 167 10.57 -13.20 2.13
N ARG A 168 11.71 -13.67 1.59
CA ARG A 168 12.41 -13.03 0.48
C ARG A 168 12.49 -13.95 -0.71
N PHE A 169 12.25 -13.39 -1.90
CA PHE A 169 12.26 -14.12 -3.17
C PHE A 169 13.00 -13.29 -4.20
N ASP A 170 13.92 -13.89 -4.93
CA ASP A 170 14.55 -13.22 -6.06
C ASP A 170 13.60 -13.20 -7.28
N PHE A 171 13.67 -12.16 -8.11
CA PHE A 171 12.89 -12.15 -9.35
C PHE A 171 13.27 -13.33 -10.24
N GLY A 172 12.27 -14.05 -10.71
CA GLY A 172 12.41 -15.35 -11.39
C GLY A 172 11.88 -16.50 -10.57
N GLU A 173 11.73 -16.33 -9.26
CA GLU A 173 11.15 -17.36 -8.39
C GLU A 173 9.62 -17.28 -8.37
N ARG A 174 8.99 -18.39 -8.02
CA ARG A 174 7.56 -18.45 -7.74
C ARG A 174 7.33 -18.21 -6.25
N MET A 175 6.59 -17.17 -5.92
CA MET A 175 6.25 -16.84 -4.54
C MET A 175 4.99 -17.59 -4.13
N ASP A 176 5.11 -18.44 -3.14
CA ASP A 176 3.98 -19.18 -2.56
C ASP A 176 3.28 -18.30 -1.50
N LEU A 177 2.07 -17.82 -1.80
CA LEU A 177 1.18 -17.10 -0.91
C LEU A 177 -0.05 -17.96 -0.52
N THR A 178 -0.02 -19.28 -0.76
CA THR A 178 -1.16 -20.16 -0.44
C THR A 178 -1.43 -20.26 1.05
N HIS A 179 -0.46 -19.94 1.88
CA HIS A 179 -0.58 -19.90 3.35
C HIS A 179 -1.14 -18.56 3.87
N THR A 180 -1.45 -17.60 2.98
CA THR A 180 -2.06 -16.32 3.28
C THR A 180 -3.53 -16.31 2.84
N LEU A 181 -4.25 -15.24 3.17
CA LEU A 181 -5.64 -15.06 2.70
C LEU A 181 -5.75 -14.93 1.18
N LEU A 182 -4.63 -14.66 0.47
CA LEU A 182 -4.63 -14.56 -0.99
C LEU A 182 -4.72 -15.94 -1.67
N ASP A 183 -4.23 -17.00 -1.03
CA ASP A 183 -4.28 -18.37 -1.53
C ASP A 183 -3.92 -18.48 -3.02
N LEU A 184 -2.80 -17.88 -3.40
CA LEU A 184 -2.29 -17.88 -4.78
C LEU A 184 -0.76 -18.10 -4.81
N THR A 185 -0.23 -18.35 -6.01
CA THR A 185 1.20 -18.30 -6.29
C THR A 185 1.47 -17.17 -7.27
N LEU A 186 2.37 -16.23 -6.90
CA LEU A 186 2.79 -15.14 -7.77
C LEU A 186 4.07 -15.55 -8.53
N ASP A 187 3.99 -15.54 -9.87
CA ASP A 187 5.14 -15.81 -10.73
C ASP A 187 5.88 -14.49 -11.04
N THR A 188 7.12 -14.38 -10.59
CA THR A 188 7.97 -13.20 -10.79
C THR A 188 8.94 -13.34 -11.96
N ALA A 189 8.83 -14.42 -12.77
CA ALA A 189 9.75 -14.72 -13.87
C ALA A 189 9.84 -13.60 -14.92
N THR A 190 8.76 -12.82 -15.06
CA THR A 190 8.67 -11.72 -16.00
C THR A 190 8.75 -10.34 -15.35
N PHE A 191 9.07 -10.24 -14.07
CA PHE A 191 9.25 -8.95 -13.42
C PHE A 191 10.50 -8.26 -13.99
N PRO A 192 10.35 -7.04 -14.56
CA PRO A 192 11.49 -6.31 -15.10
C PRO A 192 12.39 -5.79 -13.96
N ARG A 193 13.65 -5.54 -14.29
CA ARG A 193 14.65 -4.89 -13.42
C ARG A 193 14.99 -3.51 -13.98
N ASP A 194 15.29 -2.57 -13.07
CA ASP A 194 15.81 -1.24 -13.39
C ASP A 194 17.34 -1.19 -13.27
#